data_d4fc8b19ad7cc9ac0400119a219b95e5
#
_entry.id   d4fc8b19ad7cc9ac0400119a219b95e5
#
_cell.length_a   1.000
_cell.length_b   1.000
_cell.length_c   1.000
_cell.angle_alpha   90.00
_cell.angle_beta   90.00
_cell.angle_gamma   90.00
#
_symmetry.space_group_name_H-M   'P 1'
#
loop_
_entity.id
_entity.type
_entity.pdbx_description
1 polymer ?
#
loop_
_entity_poly.entity_id
_entity_poly.type
_entity_poly.pdbx_seq_one_letter_code
_entity_poly.pdbx_strand_id
1 'polypeptide(L)'
;DTAAVLAFRPERLGHALLLSDEQASALETSPIPIELCPTSNCMTLGLANLGSHPTLRRWLGGAYPVSINTDDAGVFNTTLSRELAAVGAACALTPRQLAAVGEAALDHAFESDREHVDALYAIFSATASRLLRSVVL
;
A
#
# COMPACT_ATOMS: atom_id res chain seq x y z
N ASP A 1 -1.32 9.74 20.30
CA ASP A 1 -1.92 8.55 20.90
C ASP A 1 -2.73 7.79 19.83
N THR A 2 -2.27 6.59 19.48
CA THR A 2 -2.83 5.76 18.40
C THR A 2 -4.32 5.45 18.61
N ALA A 3 -4.74 5.18 19.86
CA ALA A 3 -6.14 4.89 20.16
C ALA A 3 -7.06 6.08 19.83
N ALA A 4 -6.63 7.29 20.11
CA ALA A 4 -7.39 8.50 19.79
C ALA A 4 -7.51 8.72 18.27
N VAL A 5 -6.43 8.44 17.52
CA VAL A 5 -6.45 8.52 16.05
C VAL A 5 -7.42 7.50 15.46
N LEU A 6 -7.38 6.25 15.96
CA LEU A 6 -8.32 5.21 15.50
C LEU A 6 -9.77 5.52 15.87
N ALA A 7 -10.01 6.10 17.05
CA ALA A 7 -11.34 6.53 17.47
C ALA A 7 -11.88 7.70 16.62
N PHE A 8 -11.00 8.59 16.15
CA PHE A 8 -11.35 9.68 15.24
C PHE A 8 -11.79 9.18 13.86
N ARG A 9 -11.34 7.98 13.45
CA ARG A 9 -11.65 7.35 12.15
C ARG A 9 -11.34 8.23 10.95
N PRO A 10 -10.05 8.58 10.74
CA PRO A 10 -9.65 9.30 9.53
C PRO A 10 -9.92 8.45 8.28
N GLU A 11 -9.95 9.08 7.13
CA GLU A 11 -10.16 8.40 5.84
C GLU A 11 -8.99 7.46 5.49
N ARG A 12 -7.77 7.74 5.96
CA ARG A 12 -6.57 6.91 5.77
C ARG A 12 -5.64 7.02 6.97
N LEU A 13 -4.79 6.02 7.13
CA LEU A 13 -3.72 5.99 8.15
C LEU A 13 -2.37 5.93 7.46
N GLY A 14 -1.46 6.86 7.77
CA GLY A 14 -0.07 6.76 7.36
C GLY A 14 0.67 5.68 8.16
N HIS A 15 1.43 4.81 7.48
CA HIS A 15 2.36 3.80 8.01
C HIS A 15 1.75 2.71 8.89
N ALA A 16 1.03 3.05 9.94
CA ALA A 16 0.40 2.13 10.90
C ALA A 16 1.34 1.01 11.41
N LEU A 17 2.58 1.38 11.81
CA LEU A 17 3.65 0.44 12.12
C LEU A 17 3.57 -0.18 13.52
N LEU A 18 3.20 0.62 14.52
CA LEU A 18 3.29 0.27 15.93
C LEU A 18 1.89 0.14 16.53
N LEU A 19 1.11 -0.77 15.98
CA LEU A 19 -0.22 -1.11 16.49
C LEU A 19 -0.11 -2.23 17.52
N SER A 20 -0.93 -2.18 18.56
CA SER A 20 -1.17 -3.38 19.41
C SER A 20 -2.00 -4.42 18.63
N ASP A 21 -1.98 -5.66 19.08
CA ASP A 21 -2.79 -6.71 18.45
C ASP A 21 -4.29 -6.38 18.47
N GLU A 22 -4.77 -5.74 19.54
CA GLU A 22 -6.15 -5.29 19.67
C GLU A 22 -6.49 -4.22 18.62
N GLN A 23 -5.59 -3.24 18.44
CA GLN A 23 -5.76 -2.17 17.44
C GLN A 23 -5.74 -2.74 16.01
N ALA A 24 -4.82 -3.63 15.73
CA ALA A 24 -4.75 -4.28 14.43
C ALA A 24 -5.98 -5.15 14.15
N SER A 25 -6.48 -5.90 15.14
CA SER A 25 -7.72 -6.68 15.01
C SER A 25 -8.95 -5.79 14.84
N ALA A 26 -9.00 -4.65 15.51
CA ALA A 26 -10.07 -3.66 15.31
C ALA A 26 -10.08 -3.11 13.88
N LEU A 27 -8.90 -2.84 13.31
CA LEU A 27 -8.77 -2.42 11.90
C LEU A 27 -9.18 -3.53 10.93
N GLU A 28 -8.88 -4.79 11.20
CA GLU A 28 -9.34 -5.92 10.38
C GLU A 28 -10.86 -6.05 10.37
N THR A 29 -11.51 -5.75 11.50
CA THR A 29 -12.97 -5.79 11.63
C THR A 29 -13.66 -4.57 11.01
N SER A 30 -13.04 -3.41 11.13
CA SER A 30 -13.57 -2.12 10.63
C SER A 30 -12.43 -1.34 9.95
N PRO A 31 -12.13 -1.63 8.69
CA PRO A 31 -10.96 -1.12 8.01
C PRO A 31 -10.94 0.40 7.88
N ILE A 32 -9.75 0.96 8.07
CA ILE A 32 -9.35 2.29 7.62
C ILE A 32 -8.17 2.06 6.67
N PRO A 33 -8.19 2.54 5.44
CA PRO A 33 -7.12 2.32 4.47
C PRO A 33 -5.74 2.73 5.01
N ILE A 34 -4.72 1.93 4.74
CA ILE A 34 -3.34 2.17 5.21
C ILE A 34 -2.43 2.55 4.05
N GLU A 35 -1.69 3.64 4.22
CA GLU A 35 -0.62 4.08 3.34
C GLU A 35 0.70 3.45 3.79
N LEU A 36 1.12 2.39 3.11
CA LEU A 36 2.38 1.71 3.37
C LEU A 36 3.52 2.43 2.64
N CYS A 37 4.58 2.79 3.37
CA CYS A 37 5.76 3.45 2.84
C CYS A 37 7.01 2.57 3.10
N PRO A 38 7.22 1.50 2.34
CA PRO A 38 8.14 0.42 2.70
C PRO A 38 9.59 0.88 2.94
N THR A 39 10.17 1.65 2.03
CA THR A 39 11.55 2.15 2.17
C THR A 39 11.68 3.11 3.36
N SER A 40 10.77 4.06 3.50
CA SER A 40 10.71 4.98 4.64
C SER A 40 10.65 4.20 5.96
N ASN A 41 9.76 3.23 6.04
CA ASN A 41 9.56 2.41 7.23
C ASN A 41 10.82 1.59 7.58
N CYS A 42 11.50 1.01 6.59
CA CYS A 42 12.76 0.31 6.81
C CYS A 42 13.84 1.24 7.36
N MET A 43 14.00 2.43 6.80
CA MET A 43 15.00 3.39 7.23
C MET A 43 14.69 3.92 8.63
N THR A 44 13.45 4.28 8.90
CA THR A 44 13.02 4.84 10.20
C THR A 44 13.15 3.83 11.34
N LEU A 45 12.85 2.55 11.08
CA LEU A 45 12.96 1.48 12.07
C LEU A 45 14.33 0.80 12.10
N GLY A 46 15.26 1.17 11.22
CA GLY A 46 16.58 0.54 11.13
C GLY A 46 16.52 -0.94 10.69
N LEU A 47 15.57 -1.31 9.85
CA LEU A 47 15.38 -2.69 9.40
C LEU A 47 16.43 -3.07 8.36
N ALA A 48 16.95 -4.30 8.44
CA ALA A 48 17.92 -4.80 7.49
C ALA A 48 17.35 -5.00 6.08
N ASN A 49 16.06 -5.30 5.98
CA ASN A 49 15.35 -5.50 4.71
C ASN A 49 13.83 -5.50 4.92
N LEU A 50 13.06 -5.43 3.83
CA LEU A 50 11.59 -5.47 3.85
C LEU A 50 11.00 -6.79 4.37
N GLY A 51 11.75 -7.88 4.33
CA GLY A 51 11.31 -9.15 4.90
C GLY A 51 11.09 -9.08 6.43
N SER A 52 11.78 -8.15 7.09
CA SER A 52 11.66 -7.87 8.53
C SER A 52 10.61 -6.80 8.86
N HIS A 53 9.89 -6.28 7.87
CA HIS A 53 8.89 -5.23 8.08
C HIS A 53 7.72 -5.75 8.95
N PRO A 54 7.36 -5.05 10.04
CA PRO A 54 6.47 -5.59 11.07
C PRO A 54 5.04 -5.85 10.57
N THR A 55 4.54 -5.04 9.64
CA THR A 55 3.12 -5.07 9.25
C THR A 55 2.88 -5.35 7.78
N LEU A 56 3.91 -5.30 6.93
CA LEU A 56 3.76 -5.39 5.47
C LEU A 56 3.01 -6.66 5.03
N ARG A 57 3.43 -7.83 5.54
CA ARG A 57 2.79 -9.11 5.20
C ARG A 57 1.38 -9.24 5.76
N ARG A 58 1.11 -8.63 6.91
CA ARG A 58 -0.21 -8.64 7.53
C ARG A 58 -1.22 -7.94 6.61
N TRP A 59 -0.89 -6.74 6.18
CA TRP A 59 -1.83 -5.93 5.40
C TRP A 59 -1.93 -6.36 3.93
N LEU A 60 -0.85 -6.85 3.34
CA LEU A 60 -0.84 -7.33 1.94
C LEU A 60 -1.25 -8.80 1.80
N GLY A 61 -1.35 -9.55 2.88
CA GLY A 61 -1.71 -10.97 2.85
C GLY A 61 -3.19 -11.26 2.64
N GLY A 62 -4.04 -10.24 2.63
CA GLY A 62 -5.49 -10.36 2.52
C GLY A 62 -6.12 -9.30 1.63
N ALA A 63 -7.41 -9.06 1.81
CA ALA A 63 -8.18 -8.03 1.10
C ALA A 63 -8.23 -6.71 1.89
N TYR A 64 -7.24 -6.43 2.75
CA TYR A 64 -7.21 -5.20 3.51
C TYR A 64 -6.91 -4.00 2.58
N PRO A 65 -7.61 -2.86 2.73
CA PRO A 65 -7.39 -1.68 1.88
C PRO A 65 -6.02 -1.04 2.18
N VAL A 66 -5.11 -1.10 1.20
CA VAL A 66 -3.77 -0.52 1.30
C VAL A 66 -3.39 0.21 0.03
N SER A 67 -2.51 1.19 0.17
CA SER A 67 -1.75 1.76 -0.93
C SER A 67 -0.25 1.65 -0.65
N ILE A 68 0.56 1.49 -1.70
CA ILE A 68 2.02 1.57 -1.61
C ILE A 68 2.45 2.96 -2.02
N ASN A 69 3.27 3.59 -1.19
CA ASN A 69 3.65 4.99 -1.33
C ASN A 69 5.15 5.18 -1.13
N THR A 70 5.69 6.28 -1.64
CA THR A 70 7.11 6.62 -1.50
C THR A 70 7.43 7.34 -0.18
N ASP A 71 6.42 7.89 0.49
CA ASP A 71 6.62 8.94 1.48
C ASP A 71 7.40 10.11 0.84
N ASP A 72 8.43 10.63 1.45
CA ASP A 72 9.30 11.63 0.87
C ASP A 72 10.31 10.98 -0.08
N ALA A 73 9.96 10.92 -1.36
CA ALA A 73 10.76 10.27 -2.41
C ALA A 73 12.18 10.83 -2.50
N GLY A 74 12.36 12.13 -2.23
CA GLY A 74 13.65 12.80 -2.24
C GLY A 74 14.54 12.36 -1.07
N VAL A 75 13.98 12.31 0.13
CA VAL A 75 14.68 11.91 1.36
C VAL A 75 15.06 10.43 1.31
N PHE A 76 14.13 9.59 0.92
CA PHE A 76 14.32 8.14 0.90
C PHE A 76 14.93 7.60 -0.42
N ASN A 77 15.23 8.49 -1.36
CA ASN A 77 15.83 8.17 -2.67
C ASN A 77 15.12 6.99 -3.34
N THR A 78 13.81 7.04 -3.39
CA THR A 78 12.95 5.99 -3.95
C THR A 78 11.98 6.52 -4.98
N THR A 79 11.28 5.62 -5.65
CA THR A 79 10.17 5.91 -6.57
C THR A 79 9.08 4.89 -6.35
N LEU A 80 7.83 5.21 -6.73
CA LEU A 80 6.72 4.25 -6.59
C LEU A 80 7.01 2.91 -7.27
N SER A 81 7.65 2.93 -8.44
CA SER A 81 8.02 1.69 -9.15
C SER A 81 9.04 0.84 -8.36
N ARG A 82 9.97 1.48 -7.65
CA ARG A 82 10.92 0.77 -6.77
C ARG A 82 10.23 0.21 -5.55
N GLU A 83 9.33 0.96 -4.91
CA GLU A 83 8.53 0.48 -3.79
C GLU A 83 7.71 -0.75 -4.18
N LEU A 84 6.98 -0.68 -5.28
CA LEU A 84 6.19 -1.79 -5.79
C LEU A 84 7.06 -3.02 -6.11
N ALA A 85 8.22 -2.84 -6.75
CA ALA A 85 9.14 -3.94 -7.05
C ALA A 85 9.69 -4.58 -5.77
N ALA A 86 10.09 -3.77 -4.78
CA ALA A 86 10.62 -4.23 -3.50
C ALA A 86 9.56 -4.99 -2.69
N VAL A 87 8.33 -4.49 -2.65
CA VAL A 87 7.18 -5.15 -2.00
C VAL A 87 6.85 -6.48 -2.71
N GLY A 88 6.80 -6.46 -4.04
CA GLY A 88 6.57 -7.68 -4.83
C GLY A 88 7.58 -8.78 -4.50
N ALA A 89 8.86 -8.43 -4.42
CA ALA A 89 9.93 -9.37 -4.05
C ALA A 89 9.81 -9.83 -2.60
N ALA A 90 9.62 -8.91 -1.65
CA ALA A 90 9.57 -9.22 -0.21
C ALA A 90 8.37 -10.08 0.20
N CYS A 91 7.24 -9.89 -0.48
CA CYS A 91 5.98 -10.60 -0.20
C CYS A 91 5.69 -11.74 -1.20
N ALA A 92 6.60 -12.00 -2.14
CA ALA A 92 6.44 -12.99 -3.20
C ALA A 92 5.13 -12.81 -4.01
N LEU A 93 4.77 -11.54 -4.28
CA LEU A 93 3.57 -11.23 -5.04
C LEU A 93 3.78 -11.50 -6.55
N THR A 94 2.81 -12.11 -7.17
CA THR A 94 2.77 -12.21 -8.62
C THR A 94 2.54 -10.83 -9.26
N PRO A 95 2.94 -10.60 -10.51
CA PRO A 95 2.65 -9.35 -11.22
C PRO A 95 1.16 -8.96 -11.20
N ARG A 96 0.28 -9.95 -11.27
CA ARG A 96 -1.18 -9.74 -11.19
C ARG A 96 -1.63 -9.25 -9.82
N GLN A 97 -1.09 -9.82 -8.74
CA GLN A 97 -1.40 -9.37 -7.38
C GLN A 97 -0.88 -7.96 -7.15
N LEU A 98 0.33 -7.67 -7.63
CA LEU A 98 0.92 -6.34 -7.51
C LEU A 98 0.12 -5.28 -8.28
N ALA A 99 -0.36 -5.61 -9.47
CA ALA A 99 -1.26 -4.74 -10.22
C ALA A 99 -2.59 -4.51 -9.48
N ALA A 100 -3.15 -5.55 -8.86
CA ALA A 100 -4.38 -5.41 -8.07
C ALA A 100 -4.21 -4.49 -6.85
N VAL A 101 -3.05 -4.54 -6.17
CA VAL A 101 -2.73 -3.60 -5.08
C VAL A 101 -2.68 -2.16 -5.59
N GLY A 102 -2.06 -1.92 -6.74
CA GLY A 102 -2.00 -0.60 -7.34
C GLY A 102 -3.38 -0.08 -7.80
N GLU A 103 -4.22 -0.96 -8.35
CA GLU A 103 -5.58 -0.60 -8.76
C GLU A 103 -6.47 -0.26 -7.56
N ALA A 104 -6.45 -1.08 -6.52
CA ALA A 104 -7.23 -0.87 -5.30
C ALA A 104 -6.86 0.44 -4.57
N ALA A 105 -5.64 0.96 -4.75
CA ALA A 105 -5.24 2.25 -4.18
C ALA A 105 -6.05 3.43 -4.72
N LEU A 106 -6.65 3.32 -5.91
CA LEU A 106 -7.50 4.34 -6.50
C LEU A 106 -8.81 4.53 -5.71
N ASP A 107 -9.32 3.48 -5.05
CA ASP A 107 -10.52 3.55 -4.21
C ASP A 107 -10.33 4.49 -3.00
N HIS A 108 -9.09 4.77 -2.64
CA HIS A 108 -8.73 5.53 -1.45
C HIS A 108 -8.09 6.89 -1.79
N ALA A 109 -8.10 7.28 -3.06
CA ALA A 109 -7.64 8.60 -3.48
C ALA A 109 -8.60 9.70 -2.95
N PHE A 110 -8.04 10.88 -2.61
CA PHE A 110 -8.84 12.05 -2.20
C PHE A 110 -9.40 12.81 -3.41
N GLU A 111 -9.52 12.15 -4.56
CA GLU A 111 -10.15 12.72 -5.73
C GLU A 111 -11.68 12.53 -5.63
N SER A 112 -12.40 13.64 -5.63
CA SER A 112 -13.86 13.65 -5.54
C SER A 112 -14.55 13.67 -6.91
N ASP A 113 -13.83 14.05 -7.96
CA ASP A 113 -14.34 14.04 -9.32
C ASP A 113 -14.38 12.61 -9.86
N ARG A 114 -15.61 12.09 -10.01
CA ARG A 114 -15.84 10.71 -10.47
C ARG A 114 -15.35 10.49 -11.90
N GLU A 115 -15.42 11.48 -12.76
CA GLU A 115 -14.93 11.37 -14.14
C GLU A 115 -13.40 11.20 -14.16
N HIS A 116 -12.69 11.93 -13.31
CA HIS A 116 -11.25 11.75 -13.13
C HIS A 116 -10.90 10.38 -12.56
N VAL A 117 -11.61 9.91 -11.55
CA VAL A 117 -11.40 8.58 -10.96
C VAL A 117 -11.62 7.50 -12.00
N ASP A 118 -12.72 7.55 -12.75
CA ASP A 118 -13.03 6.57 -13.80
C ASP A 118 -11.98 6.57 -14.93
N ALA A 119 -11.47 7.75 -15.30
CA ALA A 119 -10.37 7.87 -16.26
C ALA A 119 -9.08 7.24 -15.74
N LEU A 120 -8.74 7.42 -14.47
CA LEU A 120 -7.57 6.78 -13.84
C LEU A 120 -7.71 5.25 -13.83
N TYR A 121 -8.88 4.72 -13.49
CA TYR A 121 -9.15 3.28 -13.56
C TYR A 121 -8.97 2.75 -14.98
N ALA A 122 -9.51 3.43 -16.00
CA ALA A 122 -9.38 3.03 -17.38
C ALA A 122 -7.92 2.98 -17.84
N ILE A 123 -7.13 4.02 -17.52
CA ILE A 123 -5.70 4.10 -17.83
C ILE A 123 -4.92 2.99 -17.13
N PHE A 124 -5.18 2.78 -15.83
CA PHE A 124 -4.50 1.77 -15.02
C PHE A 124 -4.78 0.37 -15.56
N SER A 125 -6.04 0.00 -15.73
CA SER A 125 -6.46 -1.31 -16.21
C SER A 125 -5.92 -1.63 -17.62
N ALA A 126 -5.94 -0.64 -18.53
CA ALA A 126 -5.37 -0.81 -19.88
C ALA A 126 -3.85 -1.04 -19.83
N THR A 127 -3.14 -0.30 -18.98
CA THR A 127 -1.69 -0.41 -18.81
C THR A 127 -1.31 -1.72 -18.15
N ALA A 128 -1.95 -2.09 -17.05
CA ALA A 128 -1.74 -3.34 -16.34
C ALA A 128 -1.99 -4.56 -17.25
N SER A 129 -3.09 -4.54 -17.99
CA SER A 129 -3.42 -5.60 -18.97
C SER A 129 -2.38 -5.75 -20.06
N ARG A 130 -1.80 -4.65 -20.54
CA ARG A 130 -0.72 -4.67 -21.55
C ARG A 130 0.56 -5.30 -20.98
N LEU A 131 0.97 -4.86 -19.78
CA LEU A 131 2.19 -5.34 -19.12
C LEU A 131 2.07 -6.81 -18.73
N LEU A 132 0.94 -7.24 -18.18
CA LEU A 132 0.72 -8.64 -17.81
C LEU A 132 0.77 -9.58 -19.00
N ARG A 133 0.31 -9.15 -20.18
CA ARG A 133 0.46 -9.95 -21.42
C ARG A 133 1.90 -10.08 -21.89
N SER A 134 2.76 -9.09 -21.62
CA SER A 134 4.18 -9.14 -22.02
C SER A 134 5.05 -10.01 -21.11
N VAL A 135 4.57 -10.39 -19.94
CA VAL A 135 5.30 -11.24 -18.97
C VAL A 135 5.01 -12.74 -19.19
N VAL A 136 4.01 -13.09 -19.99
CA VAL A 136 3.60 -14.49 -20.26
C VAL A 136 4.32 -15.08 -21.50
N LEU A 137 5.22 -14.32 -22.13
CA LEU A 137 6.11 -14.79 -23.21
C LEU A 137 7.52 -15.06 -22.67
#